data_ba8203fbf557372afb89faeb0d42f34d
#
_entry.id   ba8203fbf557372afb89faeb0d42f34d
#
_cell.length_a   1.000
_cell.length_b   1.000
_cell.length_c   1.000
_cell.angle_alpha   90.00
_cell.angle_beta   90.00
_cell.angle_gamma   90.00
#
_symmetry.space_group_name_H-M   'P 1'
#
loop_
_entity.id
_entity.type
_entity.pdbx_description
1 polymer ?
#
loop_
_entity_poly.entity_id
_entity_poly.type
_entity_poly.pdbx_seq_one_letter_code
_entity_poly.pdbx_strand_id
1 'polypeptide(L)'
;MPCCGRLTKWQTDYVLMAERWLTRLHDGASPPLVMGILNLTPDSFSDGGRHLQQEAALTQAALMVAEGAEIIDLGGESTRPGALPVADDEQCRRVLPTLGALRAQLPADVALSIDTRSPVVARAALSAGASIINDVSGGRDPAMLDLAAEYGAALVLMHMQGEPTTMQTAPAYTDVVSEVLAYLLAAAARAERAGLARERIVIDPGIGFGKTREHNLSLLRELPRFVQTGYPVLLGTSRKRFMGAICRETSFTELVGATCATTALGTSAGVRIFRVHDVKPNRQALEVAWAVGG
;
A
#
# COMPACT_ATOMS: atom_id res chain seq x y z
N MET A 1 5.91 33.49 -14.53
CA MET A 1 4.94 32.72 -15.35
C MET A 1 5.64 31.46 -15.82
N PRO A 2 5.29 30.26 -15.37
CA PRO A 2 5.83 29.04 -15.94
C PRO A 2 5.16 28.79 -17.29
N CYS A 3 5.96 28.57 -18.34
CA CYS A 3 5.52 28.23 -19.68
C CYS A 3 4.75 26.89 -19.62
N CYS A 4 3.43 26.94 -19.73
CA CYS A 4 2.59 25.79 -19.97
C CYS A 4 2.81 25.33 -21.43
N GLY A 5 3.93 24.66 -21.71
CA GLY A 5 4.17 24.00 -22.98
C GLY A 5 3.26 22.79 -23.08
N ARG A 6 2.52 22.65 -24.17
CA ARG A 6 1.77 21.41 -24.47
C ARG A 6 2.74 20.24 -24.50
N LEU A 7 2.42 19.18 -23.75
CA LEU A 7 3.19 17.94 -23.82
C LEU A 7 3.23 17.43 -25.26
N THR A 8 4.35 16.89 -25.68
CA THR A 8 4.46 16.19 -26.96
C THR A 8 3.63 14.89 -26.89
N LYS A 9 3.27 14.33 -28.05
CA LYS A 9 2.48 13.09 -28.10
C LYS A 9 3.11 11.96 -27.28
N TRP A 10 4.44 11.76 -27.40
CA TRP A 10 5.14 10.71 -26.65
C TRP A 10 5.14 10.97 -25.13
N GLN A 11 5.21 12.24 -24.69
CA GLN A 11 5.09 12.59 -23.26
C GLN A 11 3.67 12.33 -22.75
N THR A 12 2.64 12.64 -23.55
CA THR A 12 1.25 12.34 -23.22
C THR A 12 1.03 10.85 -23.14
N ASP A 13 1.51 10.08 -24.11
CA ASP A 13 1.39 8.61 -24.12
C ASP A 13 2.12 7.99 -22.92
N TYR A 14 3.29 8.50 -22.54
CA TYR A 14 4.03 8.06 -21.37
C TYR A 14 3.27 8.34 -20.06
N VAL A 15 2.72 9.55 -19.89
CA VAL A 15 1.92 9.92 -18.72
C VAL A 15 0.68 9.05 -18.62
N LEU A 16 -0.03 8.81 -19.73
CA LEU A 16 -1.20 7.93 -19.77
C LEU A 16 -0.84 6.47 -19.42
N MET A 17 0.31 5.97 -19.88
CA MET A 17 0.80 4.65 -19.47
C MET A 17 1.15 4.60 -17.99
N ALA A 18 1.88 5.59 -17.48
CA ALA A 18 2.27 5.66 -16.08
C ALA A 18 1.07 5.76 -15.11
N GLU A 19 -0.08 6.27 -15.58
CA GLU A 19 -1.32 6.38 -14.78
C GLU A 19 -2.36 5.30 -15.10
N ARG A 20 -2.04 4.32 -15.91
CA ARG A 20 -2.97 3.22 -16.26
C ARG A 20 -3.51 2.49 -15.03
N TRP A 21 -2.70 2.30 -14.01
CA TRP A 21 -3.12 1.69 -12.76
C TRP A 21 -4.22 2.52 -12.06
N LEU A 22 -4.13 3.87 -12.11
CA LEU A 22 -5.12 4.76 -11.52
C LEU A 22 -6.47 4.66 -12.25
N THR A 23 -6.45 4.61 -13.59
CA THR A 23 -7.66 4.36 -14.39
C THR A 23 -8.29 3.01 -14.02
N ARG A 24 -7.50 1.95 -13.91
CA ARG A 24 -7.99 0.62 -13.51
C ARG A 24 -8.49 0.58 -12.07
N LEU A 25 -7.93 1.40 -11.19
CA LEU A 25 -8.37 1.48 -9.79
C LEU A 25 -9.87 1.87 -9.69
N HIS A 26 -10.33 2.73 -10.58
CA HIS A 26 -11.71 3.23 -10.62
C HIS A 26 -12.61 2.49 -11.63
N ASP A 27 -12.03 1.66 -12.47
CA ASP A 27 -12.80 0.87 -13.43
C ASP A 27 -13.40 -0.38 -12.76
N GLY A 28 -14.71 -0.31 -12.46
CA GLY A 28 -15.45 -1.42 -11.87
C GLY A 28 -15.54 -2.67 -12.76
N ALA A 29 -15.20 -2.57 -14.06
CA ALA A 29 -15.15 -3.69 -14.98
C ALA A 29 -13.77 -4.37 -15.04
N SER A 30 -12.75 -3.77 -14.42
CA SER A 30 -11.40 -4.34 -14.32
C SER A 30 -11.18 -5.07 -12.99
N PRO A 31 -10.43 -6.20 -12.99
CA PRO A 31 -10.04 -6.88 -11.75
C PRO A 31 -9.26 -5.93 -10.82
N PRO A 32 -9.32 -6.13 -9.49
CA PRO A 32 -8.50 -5.39 -8.54
C PRO A 32 -6.99 -5.48 -8.84
N LEU A 33 -6.23 -4.53 -8.29
CA LEU A 33 -4.78 -4.44 -8.45
C LEU A 33 -4.06 -5.22 -7.36
N VAL A 34 -2.88 -5.77 -7.69
CA VAL A 34 -1.97 -6.39 -6.73
C VAL A 34 -0.79 -5.45 -6.48
N MET A 35 -0.57 -5.11 -5.20
CA MET A 35 0.56 -4.33 -4.71
C MET A 35 1.55 -5.27 -4.00
N GLY A 36 2.70 -5.49 -4.61
CA GLY A 36 3.77 -6.33 -4.07
C GLY A 36 4.59 -5.57 -3.01
N ILE A 37 4.81 -6.18 -1.84
CA ILE A 37 5.57 -5.61 -0.73
C ILE A 37 7.06 -5.84 -0.93
N LEU A 38 7.83 -4.77 -1.08
CA LEU A 38 9.30 -4.80 -1.18
C LEU A 38 9.95 -4.11 0.03
N ASN A 39 10.23 -4.90 1.08
CA ASN A 39 10.90 -4.38 2.27
C ASN A 39 12.41 -4.24 2.05
N LEU A 40 12.93 -3.03 2.25
CA LEU A 40 14.36 -2.70 2.15
C LEU A 40 14.96 -2.48 3.54
N THR A 41 14.64 -3.39 4.46
CA THR A 41 15.19 -3.39 5.83
C THR A 41 16.39 -4.33 5.92
N PRO A 42 17.34 -4.10 6.86
CA PRO A 42 18.54 -4.93 7.00
C PRO A 42 18.27 -6.45 7.11
N ASP A 43 17.15 -6.80 7.77
CA ASP A 43 16.76 -8.20 7.98
C ASP A 43 16.18 -8.86 6.72
N SER A 44 15.84 -8.10 5.70
CA SER A 44 15.18 -8.61 4.50
C SER A 44 16.14 -9.26 3.51
N PHE A 45 17.45 -8.90 3.57
CA PHE A 45 18.49 -9.36 2.66
C PHE A 45 19.81 -9.52 3.42
N SER A 46 19.87 -10.44 4.39
CA SER A 46 20.83 -10.47 5.50
C SER A 46 22.28 -10.83 5.17
N ASP A 47 22.63 -11.35 3.98
CA ASP A 47 23.94 -11.97 3.74
C ASP A 47 24.86 -11.26 2.73
N GLY A 48 24.58 -9.99 2.38
CA GLY A 48 25.37 -9.27 1.38
C GLY A 48 25.55 -7.79 1.65
N GLY A 49 26.66 -7.22 1.17
CA GLY A 49 26.83 -5.77 1.15
C GLY A 49 25.71 -5.05 0.39
N ARG A 50 25.61 -3.71 0.52
CA ARG A 50 24.50 -2.89 -0.05
C ARG A 50 24.21 -3.17 -1.53
N HIS A 51 25.22 -3.47 -2.33
CA HIS A 51 25.05 -3.78 -3.75
C HIS A 51 24.28 -5.07 -3.98
N LEU A 52 24.62 -6.15 -3.25
CA LEU A 52 23.91 -7.43 -3.31
C LEU A 52 22.46 -7.32 -2.82
N GLN A 53 22.23 -6.49 -1.80
CA GLN A 53 20.87 -6.20 -1.32
C GLN A 53 20.03 -5.48 -2.38
N GLN A 54 20.59 -4.52 -3.10
CA GLN A 54 19.91 -3.84 -4.18
C GLN A 54 19.61 -4.79 -5.34
N GLU A 55 20.56 -5.61 -5.78
CA GLU A 55 20.34 -6.59 -6.86
C GLU A 55 19.25 -7.60 -6.49
N ALA A 56 19.24 -8.10 -5.25
CA ALA A 56 18.20 -8.99 -4.77
C ALA A 56 16.82 -8.31 -4.76
N ALA A 57 16.74 -7.04 -4.35
CA ALA A 57 15.51 -6.27 -4.37
C ALA A 57 14.98 -6.03 -5.80
N LEU A 58 15.88 -5.72 -6.75
CA LEU A 58 15.52 -5.56 -8.17
C LEU A 58 15.01 -6.87 -8.77
N THR A 59 15.69 -7.99 -8.48
CA THR A 59 15.27 -9.33 -8.90
C THR A 59 13.90 -9.70 -8.32
N GLN A 60 13.68 -9.42 -7.05
CA GLN A 60 12.40 -9.69 -6.39
C GLN A 60 11.27 -8.84 -6.97
N ALA A 61 11.51 -7.56 -7.23
CA ALA A 61 10.52 -6.69 -7.85
C ALA A 61 10.17 -7.14 -9.29
N ALA A 62 11.17 -7.53 -10.09
CA ALA A 62 10.95 -8.08 -11.42
C ALA A 62 10.13 -9.37 -11.38
N LEU A 63 10.39 -10.26 -10.41
CA LEU A 63 9.58 -11.46 -10.18
C LEU A 63 8.15 -11.10 -9.82
N MET A 64 7.93 -10.17 -8.88
CA MET A 64 6.59 -9.73 -8.49
C MET A 64 5.80 -9.19 -9.69
N VAL A 65 6.44 -8.41 -10.58
CA VAL A 65 5.80 -7.90 -11.81
C VAL A 65 5.47 -9.04 -12.77
N ALA A 66 6.38 -9.99 -12.96
CA ALA A 66 6.14 -11.18 -13.78
C ALA A 66 5.01 -12.07 -13.22
N GLU A 67 4.80 -12.06 -11.91
CA GLU A 67 3.72 -12.74 -11.19
C GLU A 67 2.38 -11.97 -11.20
N GLY A 68 2.37 -10.74 -11.74
CA GLY A 68 1.17 -9.93 -11.94
C GLY A 68 0.98 -8.80 -10.93
N ALA A 69 2.02 -8.34 -10.24
CA ALA A 69 1.95 -7.08 -9.50
C ALA A 69 1.92 -5.88 -10.46
N GLU A 70 0.99 -4.97 -10.23
CA GLU A 70 0.89 -3.70 -10.95
C GLU A 70 1.45 -2.51 -10.15
N ILE A 71 1.69 -2.73 -8.84
CA ILE A 71 2.28 -1.74 -7.94
C ILE A 71 3.37 -2.45 -7.13
N ILE A 72 4.54 -1.81 -7.00
CA ILE A 72 5.61 -2.23 -6.09
C ILE A 72 5.70 -1.21 -4.97
N ASP A 73 5.52 -1.67 -3.72
CA ASP A 73 5.48 -0.83 -2.53
C ASP A 73 6.78 -0.98 -1.74
N LEU A 74 7.62 0.06 -1.76
CA LEU A 74 8.95 0.08 -1.16
C LEU A 74 8.88 0.63 0.27
N GLY A 75 9.41 -0.12 1.25
CA GLY A 75 9.49 0.30 2.64
C GLY A 75 10.93 0.28 3.18
N GLY A 76 11.43 1.43 3.68
CA GLY A 76 12.72 1.57 4.34
C GLY A 76 12.68 1.41 5.86
N GLU A 77 11.47 1.41 6.43
CA GLU A 77 11.17 1.25 7.85
C GLU A 77 10.22 0.07 8.06
N SER A 78 10.42 -0.69 9.13
CA SER A 78 9.44 -1.72 9.52
C SER A 78 8.31 -1.09 10.33
N THR A 79 7.07 -1.33 9.92
CA THR A 79 5.87 -0.91 10.67
C THR A 79 5.26 -2.05 11.49
N ARG A 80 6.00 -3.18 11.67
CA ARG A 80 5.57 -4.32 12.49
C ARG A 80 5.48 -3.93 13.96
N PRO A 81 4.64 -4.64 14.75
CA PRO A 81 4.57 -4.39 16.19
C PRO A 81 5.95 -4.45 16.87
N GLY A 82 6.28 -3.40 17.61
CA GLY A 82 7.56 -3.29 18.33
C GLY A 82 8.73 -2.76 17.50
N ALA A 83 8.55 -2.45 16.22
CA ALA A 83 9.61 -1.88 15.41
C ALA A 83 9.99 -0.46 15.90
N LEU A 84 11.29 -0.20 15.96
CA LEU A 84 11.82 1.12 16.29
C LEU A 84 11.79 2.05 15.06
N PRO A 85 11.55 3.36 15.25
CA PRO A 85 11.61 4.33 14.18
C PRO A 85 13.01 4.38 13.54
N VAL A 86 13.04 4.58 12.22
CA VAL A 86 14.27 4.77 11.44
C VAL A 86 14.34 6.23 11.01
N ALA A 87 15.51 6.87 11.19
CA ALA A 87 15.73 8.24 10.77
C ALA A 87 15.53 8.44 9.25
N ASP A 88 15.02 9.60 8.85
CA ASP A 88 14.65 9.90 7.46
C ASP A 88 15.81 9.71 6.47
N ASP A 89 17.01 10.15 6.84
CA ASP A 89 18.21 10.01 6.01
C ASP A 89 18.61 8.54 5.81
N GLU A 90 18.37 7.68 6.80
CA GLU A 90 18.58 6.24 6.67
C GLU A 90 17.49 5.59 5.82
N GLN A 91 16.21 5.97 5.97
CA GLN A 91 15.15 5.51 5.09
C GLN A 91 15.45 5.89 3.63
N CYS A 92 15.84 7.14 3.38
CA CYS A 92 16.24 7.60 2.04
C CYS A 92 17.42 6.79 1.48
N ARG A 93 18.45 6.53 2.30
CA ARG A 93 19.62 5.71 1.89
C ARG A 93 19.26 4.29 1.50
N ARG A 94 18.24 3.70 2.13
CA ARG A 94 17.75 2.34 1.81
C ARG A 94 16.90 2.32 0.55
N VAL A 95 16.02 3.31 0.38
CA VAL A 95 14.95 3.26 -0.63
C VAL A 95 15.37 3.88 -1.96
N LEU A 96 15.97 5.07 -1.96
CA LEU A 96 16.14 5.85 -3.19
C LEU A 96 17.00 5.18 -4.26
N PRO A 97 18.12 4.48 -3.95
CA PRO A 97 18.91 3.80 -4.98
C PRO A 97 18.11 2.69 -5.68
N THR A 98 17.33 1.91 -4.91
CA THR A 98 16.50 0.84 -5.46
C THR A 98 15.32 1.40 -6.25
N LEU A 99 14.65 2.44 -5.74
CA LEU A 99 13.51 3.08 -6.41
C LEU A 99 13.93 3.66 -7.77
N GLY A 100 15.05 4.39 -7.83
CA GLY A 100 15.56 4.95 -9.10
C GLY A 100 15.93 3.85 -10.11
N ALA A 101 16.55 2.75 -9.65
CA ALA A 101 16.87 1.63 -10.51
C ALA A 101 15.62 0.89 -11.01
N LEU A 102 14.60 0.70 -10.15
CA LEU A 102 13.32 0.10 -10.54
C LEU A 102 12.60 0.97 -11.59
N ARG A 103 12.59 2.30 -11.41
CA ARG A 103 11.95 3.19 -12.39
C ARG A 103 12.60 3.13 -13.77
N ALA A 104 13.92 2.89 -13.81
CA ALA A 104 14.65 2.73 -15.06
C ALA A 104 14.45 1.36 -15.74
N GLN A 105 14.13 0.31 -14.97
CA GLN A 105 14.09 -1.08 -15.46
C GLN A 105 12.67 -1.61 -15.65
N LEU A 106 11.71 -1.19 -14.83
CA LEU A 106 10.34 -1.70 -14.89
C LEU A 106 9.53 -0.99 -15.99
N PRO A 107 8.51 -1.68 -16.54
CA PRO A 107 7.56 -1.06 -17.46
C PRO A 107 6.93 0.21 -16.88
N ALA A 108 6.62 1.18 -17.73
CA ALA A 108 6.08 2.48 -17.31
C ALA A 108 4.71 2.36 -16.62
N ASP A 109 3.93 1.35 -16.93
CA ASP A 109 2.61 1.07 -16.36
C ASP A 109 2.66 0.37 -14.99
N VAL A 110 3.84 -0.04 -14.52
CA VAL A 110 4.04 -0.49 -13.13
C VAL A 110 4.24 0.73 -12.23
N ALA A 111 3.34 0.93 -11.28
CA ALA A 111 3.44 2.03 -10.32
C ALA A 111 4.46 1.71 -9.21
N LEU A 112 5.18 2.74 -8.75
CA LEU A 112 6.04 2.65 -7.57
C LEU A 112 5.39 3.40 -6.42
N SER A 113 5.29 2.73 -5.27
CA SER A 113 4.75 3.24 -4.03
C SER A 113 5.85 3.35 -2.98
N ILE A 114 5.76 4.34 -2.12
CA ILE A 114 6.63 4.51 -0.95
C ILE A 114 5.83 4.31 0.34
N ASP A 115 6.19 3.28 1.13
CA ASP A 115 5.64 3.03 2.48
C ASP A 115 6.45 3.86 3.49
N THR A 116 5.89 5.00 3.88
CA THR A 116 6.53 5.92 4.83
C THR A 116 5.52 6.84 5.51
N ARG A 117 5.86 7.25 6.75
CA ARG A 117 5.14 8.28 7.53
C ARG A 117 5.85 9.64 7.47
N SER A 118 7.03 9.70 6.85
CA SER A 118 7.85 10.90 6.76
C SER A 118 7.60 11.67 5.47
N PRO A 119 7.15 12.95 5.54
CA PRO A 119 7.05 13.81 4.36
C PRO A 119 8.39 14.04 3.66
N VAL A 120 9.52 13.98 4.39
CA VAL A 120 10.87 14.11 3.83
C VAL A 120 11.19 12.93 2.92
N VAL A 121 10.96 11.71 3.40
CA VAL A 121 11.19 10.48 2.62
C VAL A 121 10.22 10.41 1.44
N ALA A 122 8.94 10.75 1.65
CA ALA A 122 7.93 10.77 0.60
C ALA A 122 8.31 11.76 -0.53
N ARG A 123 8.74 12.99 -0.20
CA ARG A 123 9.20 13.97 -1.18
C ARG A 123 10.38 13.46 -2.02
N ALA A 124 11.36 12.86 -1.36
CA ALA A 124 12.52 12.31 -2.04
C ALA A 124 12.14 11.13 -2.96
N ALA A 125 11.24 10.25 -2.53
CA ALA A 125 10.75 9.13 -3.32
C ALA A 125 9.91 9.59 -4.54
N LEU A 126 9.01 10.57 -4.36
CA LEU A 126 8.24 11.15 -5.46
C LEU A 126 9.14 11.81 -6.50
N SER A 127 10.17 12.55 -6.07
CA SER A 127 11.17 13.16 -6.95
C SER A 127 11.98 12.10 -7.71
N ALA A 128 12.12 10.89 -7.18
CA ALA A 128 12.82 9.77 -7.80
C ALA A 128 11.91 8.85 -8.64
N GLY A 129 10.60 9.18 -8.77
CA GLY A 129 9.67 8.50 -9.68
C GLY A 129 8.63 7.60 -9.00
N ALA A 130 8.43 7.68 -7.69
CA ALA A 130 7.25 7.14 -7.05
C ALA A 130 5.99 7.93 -7.46
N SER A 131 4.84 7.27 -7.53
CA SER A 131 3.56 7.89 -7.87
C SER A 131 2.49 7.69 -6.78
N ILE A 132 2.82 6.91 -5.76
CA ILE A 132 1.92 6.58 -4.65
C ILE A 132 2.67 6.78 -3.33
N ILE A 133 2.01 7.40 -2.37
CA ILE A 133 2.43 7.44 -0.96
C ILE A 133 1.53 6.47 -0.19
N ASN A 134 2.12 5.49 0.49
CA ASN A 134 1.41 4.59 1.39
C ASN A 134 1.70 5.04 2.83
N ASP A 135 0.81 5.87 3.39
CA ASP A 135 0.99 6.46 4.72
C ASP A 135 0.18 5.71 5.78
N VAL A 136 0.87 4.84 6.52
CA VAL A 136 0.27 4.08 7.63
C VAL A 136 -0.15 4.95 8.81
N SER A 137 0.23 6.25 8.85
CA SER A 137 -0.24 7.20 9.85
C SER A 137 -1.60 7.83 9.50
N GLY A 138 -2.08 7.68 8.25
CA GLY A 138 -3.36 8.18 7.80
C GLY A 138 -3.40 9.70 7.63
N GLY A 139 -2.33 10.31 7.13
CA GLY A 139 -2.25 11.75 6.91
C GLY A 139 -2.31 12.55 8.20
N ARG A 140 -1.69 12.07 9.28
CA ARG A 140 -1.63 12.81 10.55
C ARG A 140 -0.77 14.06 10.42
N ASP A 141 0.33 13.98 9.65
CA ASP A 141 1.15 15.14 9.33
C ASP A 141 0.53 15.89 8.13
N PRO A 142 0.09 17.16 8.31
CA PRO A 142 -0.46 17.95 7.22
C PRO A 142 0.49 18.12 6.03
N ALA A 143 1.82 18.15 6.27
CA ALA A 143 2.82 18.25 5.22
C ALA A 143 2.78 17.06 4.25
N MET A 144 2.32 15.88 4.69
CA MET A 144 2.12 14.72 3.83
C MET A 144 0.97 14.95 2.83
N LEU A 145 -0.12 15.59 3.30
CA LEU A 145 -1.29 15.90 2.47
C LEU A 145 -0.95 16.96 1.42
N ASP A 146 -0.27 18.03 1.85
CA ASP A 146 0.18 19.11 0.97
C ASP A 146 1.15 18.56 -0.09
N LEU A 147 2.05 17.67 0.30
CA LEU A 147 3.00 17.01 -0.60
C LEU A 147 2.30 16.15 -1.65
N ALA A 148 1.33 15.33 -1.23
CA ALA A 148 0.55 14.50 -2.15
C ALA A 148 -0.18 15.37 -3.20
N ALA A 149 -0.76 16.50 -2.78
CA ALA A 149 -1.42 17.44 -3.66
C ALA A 149 -0.43 18.15 -4.60
N GLU A 150 0.74 18.59 -4.08
CA GLU A 150 1.80 19.27 -4.86
C GLU A 150 2.29 18.40 -6.02
N TYR A 151 2.53 17.11 -5.76
CA TYR A 151 3.02 16.17 -6.77
C TYR A 151 1.91 15.49 -7.58
N GLY A 152 0.65 15.66 -7.21
CA GLY A 152 -0.46 14.90 -7.76
C GLY A 152 -0.30 13.38 -7.53
N ALA A 153 0.35 12.99 -6.44
CA ALA A 153 0.54 11.59 -6.11
C ALA A 153 -0.73 10.98 -5.52
N ALA A 154 -0.95 9.68 -5.70
CA ALA A 154 -2.00 9.01 -4.95
C ALA A 154 -1.57 8.80 -3.49
N LEU A 155 -2.53 8.88 -2.57
CA LEU A 155 -2.28 8.76 -1.14
C LEU A 155 -3.16 7.66 -0.54
N VAL A 156 -2.50 6.65 0.02
CA VAL A 156 -3.17 5.62 0.84
C VAL A 156 -3.20 6.13 2.28
N LEU A 157 -4.40 6.27 2.81
CA LEU A 157 -4.67 6.69 4.18
C LEU A 157 -5.07 5.48 5.01
N MET A 158 -4.20 5.02 5.91
CA MET A 158 -4.47 3.86 6.75
C MET A 158 -4.90 4.26 8.17
N HIS A 159 -5.80 3.47 8.76
CA HIS A 159 -6.14 3.60 10.17
C HIS A 159 -5.22 2.77 11.06
N MET A 160 -4.60 3.41 12.04
CA MET A 160 -3.87 2.77 13.14
C MET A 160 -4.23 3.42 14.48
N GLN A 161 -4.53 2.61 15.51
CA GLN A 161 -4.65 3.07 16.88
C GLN A 161 -3.28 2.98 17.57
N GLY A 162 -2.79 4.10 18.13
CA GLY A 162 -1.45 4.16 18.73
C GLY A 162 -0.33 4.30 17.70
N GLU A 163 0.85 3.85 18.06
CA GLU A 163 2.07 3.83 17.23
C GLU A 163 2.58 2.38 17.08
N PRO A 164 3.41 2.04 16.09
CA PRO A 164 3.91 0.68 15.90
C PRO A 164 4.49 0.04 17.17
N THR A 165 5.14 0.83 18.02
CA THR A 165 5.73 0.37 19.30
C THR A 165 4.70 0.05 20.37
N THR A 166 3.51 0.67 20.34
CA THR A 166 2.50 0.58 21.42
C THR A 166 1.14 0.05 20.95
N MET A 167 0.88 -0.02 19.65
CA MET A 167 -0.44 -0.28 19.07
C MET A 167 -1.08 -1.60 19.51
N GLN A 168 -0.30 -2.58 19.97
CA GLN A 168 -0.82 -3.87 20.44
C GLN A 168 -1.01 -3.95 21.96
N THR A 169 -0.74 -2.85 22.69
CA THR A 169 -0.91 -2.77 24.14
C THR A 169 -2.35 -2.42 24.47
N ALA A 170 -3.26 -3.38 24.49
CA ALA A 170 -4.69 -3.21 24.80
C ALA A 170 -5.48 -2.28 23.84
N PRO A 171 -5.52 -2.58 22.53
CA PRO A 171 -6.35 -1.79 21.60
C PRO A 171 -7.84 -1.93 21.97
N ALA A 172 -8.54 -0.80 22.11
CA ALA A 172 -9.94 -0.76 22.56
C ALA A 172 -10.79 0.09 21.62
N TYR A 173 -11.98 -0.42 21.27
CA TYR A 173 -13.00 0.23 20.47
C TYR A 173 -14.37 -0.07 21.07
N THR A 174 -15.29 0.87 20.99
CA THR A 174 -16.71 0.61 21.27
C THR A 174 -17.36 -0.05 20.05
N ASP A 175 -17.13 0.50 18.86
CA ASP A 175 -17.49 -0.06 17.55
C ASP A 175 -16.33 0.16 16.58
N VAL A 176 -15.49 -0.87 16.42
CA VAL A 176 -14.29 -0.79 15.60
C VAL A 176 -14.58 -0.41 14.15
N VAL A 177 -15.69 -0.86 13.57
CA VAL A 177 -16.04 -0.59 12.17
C VAL A 177 -16.42 0.87 11.99
N SER A 178 -17.32 1.38 12.82
CA SER A 178 -17.78 2.76 12.75
C SER A 178 -16.67 3.76 13.09
N GLU A 179 -15.83 3.47 14.09
CA GLU A 179 -14.73 4.33 14.49
C GLU A 179 -13.64 4.41 13.41
N VAL A 180 -13.24 3.25 12.83
CA VAL A 180 -12.26 3.20 11.74
C VAL A 180 -12.79 3.91 10.50
N LEU A 181 -14.06 3.69 10.16
CA LEU A 181 -14.69 4.35 9.01
C LEU A 181 -14.75 5.87 9.18
N ALA A 182 -15.17 6.35 10.34
CA ALA A 182 -15.22 7.79 10.65
C ALA A 182 -13.83 8.44 10.58
N TYR A 183 -12.79 7.76 11.11
CA TYR A 183 -11.41 8.22 11.03
C TYR A 183 -10.95 8.36 9.57
N LEU A 184 -11.16 7.34 8.74
CA LEU A 184 -10.73 7.33 7.35
C LEU A 184 -11.46 8.40 6.52
N LEU A 185 -12.75 8.59 6.72
CA LEU A 185 -13.52 9.64 6.05
C LEU A 185 -13.04 11.04 6.46
N ALA A 186 -12.74 11.24 7.75
CA ALA A 186 -12.17 12.50 8.23
C ALA A 186 -10.75 12.74 7.65
N ALA A 187 -9.94 11.69 7.50
CA ALA A 187 -8.61 11.76 6.88
C ALA A 187 -8.72 12.11 5.39
N ALA A 188 -9.60 11.44 4.65
CA ALA A 188 -9.86 11.73 3.24
C ALA A 188 -10.35 13.17 3.03
N ALA A 189 -11.28 13.64 3.87
CA ALA A 189 -11.73 15.03 3.81
C ALA A 189 -10.63 16.06 4.12
N ARG A 190 -9.62 15.72 4.95
CA ARG A 190 -8.44 16.58 5.14
C ARG A 190 -7.59 16.62 3.86
N ALA A 191 -7.36 15.47 3.22
CA ALA A 191 -6.58 15.39 1.99
C ALA A 191 -7.27 16.16 0.84
N GLU A 192 -8.59 16.05 0.68
CA GLU A 192 -9.35 16.84 -0.30
C GLU A 192 -9.23 18.35 -0.03
N ARG A 193 -9.30 18.79 1.25
CA ARG A 193 -9.10 20.21 1.60
C ARG A 193 -7.68 20.71 1.34
N ALA A 194 -6.67 19.84 1.41
CA ALA A 194 -5.30 20.16 1.01
C ALA A 194 -5.12 20.22 -0.52
N GLY A 195 -6.17 19.95 -1.30
CA GLY A 195 -6.19 20.06 -2.76
C GLY A 195 -5.91 18.74 -3.49
N LEU A 196 -5.85 17.60 -2.76
CA LEU A 196 -5.70 16.30 -3.41
C LEU A 196 -7.03 15.88 -4.06
N ALA A 197 -6.96 15.50 -5.34
CA ALA A 197 -8.12 15.02 -6.06
C ALA A 197 -8.66 13.72 -5.44
N ARG A 198 -10.00 13.61 -5.32
CA ARG A 198 -10.67 12.47 -4.69
C ARG A 198 -10.26 11.12 -5.28
N GLU A 199 -10.03 11.09 -6.59
CA GLU A 199 -9.63 9.90 -7.35
C GLU A 199 -8.24 9.39 -6.97
N ARG A 200 -7.44 10.20 -6.28
CA ARG A 200 -6.09 9.87 -5.83
C ARG A 200 -6.03 9.45 -4.35
N ILE A 201 -7.18 9.39 -3.69
CA ILE A 201 -7.29 8.99 -2.29
C ILE A 201 -7.73 7.54 -2.22
N VAL A 202 -6.95 6.72 -1.50
CA VAL A 202 -7.24 5.31 -1.20
C VAL A 202 -7.35 5.18 0.31
N ILE A 203 -8.31 4.40 0.81
CA ILE A 203 -8.47 4.15 2.25
C ILE A 203 -8.09 2.72 2.59
N ASP A 204 -7.42 2.52 3.74
CA ASP A 204 -7.06 1.20 4.28
C ASP A 204 -7.57 1.06 5.72
N PRO A 205 -8.43 0.09 6.03
CA PRO A 205 -8.91 -0.15 7.40
C PRO A 205 -7.80 -0.55 8.39
N GLY A 206 -6.60 -0.82 7.92
CA GLY A 206 -5.43 -1.08 8.77
C GLY A 206 -5.56 -2.37 9.57
N ILE A 207 -5.87 -3.49 8.91
CA ILE A 207 -5.92 -4.81 9.53
C ILE A 207 -4.60 -5.10 10.25
N GLY A 208 -4.66 -5.48 11.54
CA GLY A 208 -3.48 -5.80 12.35
C GLY A 208 -2.77 -4.61 13.00
N PHE A 209 -3.20 -3.36 12.75
CA PHE A 209 -2.63 -2.16 13.34
C PHE A 209 -3.52 -1.63 14.47
N GLY A 210 -3.10 -1.88 15.73
CA GLY A 210 -3.87 -1.49 16.91
C GLY A 210 -5.26 -2.16 16.97
N LYS A 211 -5.31 -3.47 16.74
CA LYS A 211 -6.57 -4.24 16.65
C LYS A 211 -6.40 -5.65 17.20
N THR A 212 -7.40 -6.13 17.94
CA THR A 212 -7.48 -7.53 18.36
C THR A 212 -7.84 -8.43 17.16
N ARG A 213 -7.82 -9.75 17.37
CA ARG A 213 -8.33 -10.71 16.37
C ARG A 213 -9.78 -10.43 16.01
N GLU A 214 -10.63 -10.24 17.01
CA GLU A 214 -12.05 -9.98 16.86
C GLU A 214 -12.31 -8.68 16.09
N HIS A 215 -11.54 -7.60 16.38
CA HIS A 215 -11.60 -6.34 15.63
C HIS A 215 -11.26 -6.54 14.15
N ASN A 216 -10.20 -7.32 13.86
CA ASN A 216 -9.81 -7.61 12.47
C ASN A 216 -10.89 -8.40 11.73
N LEU A 217 -11.49 -9.40 12.38
CA LEU A 217 -12.58 -10.17 11.77
C LEU A 217 -13.83 -9.33 11.53
N SER A 218 -14.17 -8.41 12.44
CA SER A 218 -15.30 -7.49 12.26
C SER A 218 -15.06 -6.55 11.06
N LEU A 219 -13.86 -5.98 10.93
CA LEU A 219 -13.51 -5.14 9.78
C LEU A 219 -13.58 -5.93 8.45
N LEU A 220 -13.12 -7.18 8.43
CA LEU A 220 -13.17 -8.02 7.23
C LEU A 220 -14.60 -8.38 6.84
N ARG A 221 -15.51 -8.63 7.80
CA ARG A 221 -16.95 -8.87 7.52
C ARG A 221 -17.62 -7.64 6.93
N GLU A 222 -17.23 -6.46 7.37
CA GLU A 222 -17.84 -5.18 7.05
C GLU A 222 -17.10 -4.40 5.94
N LEU A 223 -16.22 -5.07 5.17
CA LEU A 223 -15.54 -4.45 4.01
C LEU A 223 -16.51 -3.74 3.05
N PRO A 224 -17.72 -4.26 2.77
CA PRO A 224 -18.66 -3.55 1.91
C PRO A 224 -19.00 -2.13 2.39
N ARG A 225 -19.00 -1.86 3.70
CA ARG A 225 -19.25 -0.50 4.23
C ARG A 225 -18.12 0.48 3.86
N PHE A 226 -16.87 0.01 3.80
CA PHE A 226 -15.73 0.82 3.35
C PHE A 226 -15.83 1.08 1.84
N VAL A 227 -16.17 0.07 1.05
CA VAL A 227 -16.35 0.20 -0.40
C VAL A 227 -17.49 1.16 -0.74
N GLN A 228 -18.59 1.13 -0.01
CA GLN A 228 -19.74 2.03 -0.18
C GLN A 228 -19.43 3.52 0.06
N THR A 229 -18.27 3.86 0.63
CA THR A 229 -17.82 5.26 0.75
C THR A 229 -17.49 5.90 -0.59
N GLY A 230 -17.29 5.11 -1.62
CA GLY A 230 -16.85 5.53 -2.95
C GLY A 230 -15.37 5.87 -3.06
N TYR A 231 -14.58 5.71 -1.99
CA TYR A 231 -13.12 5.68 -2.08
C TYR A 231 -12.65 4.26 -2.39
N PRO A 232 -11.64 4.07 -3.27
CA PRO A 232 -10.99 2.79 -3.42
C PRO A 232 -10.45 2.27 -2.09
N VAL A 233 -10.63 0.98 -1.83
CA VAL A 233 -10.15 0.33 -0.60
C VAL A 233 -8.90 -0.48 -0.91
N LEU A 234 -7.85 -0.29 -0.09
CA LEU A 234 -6.69 -1.16 -0.02
C LEU A 234 -6.85 -2.13 1.15
N LEU A 235 -6.53 -3.40 0.93
CA LEU A 235 -6.52 -4.42 1.96
C LEU A 235 -5.14 -5.07 2.08
N GLY A 236 -4.51 -4.90 3.25
CA GLY A 236 -3.22 -5.48 3.60
C GLY A 236 -3.35 -6.51 4.72
N THR A 237 -3.62 -7.77 4.39
CA THR A 237 -3.75 -8.87 5.36
C THR A 237 -2.57 -9.83 5.36
N SER A 238 -1.66 -9.69 4.40
CA SER A 238 -0.62 -10.65 4.09
C SER A 238 0.25 -11.03 5.31
N ARG A 239 0.27 -12.32 5.61
CA ARG A 239 1.08 -12.93 6.67
C ARG A 239 0.81 -12.37 8.07
N LYS A 240 -0.42 -11.85 8.36
CA LYS A 240 -0.72 -11.21 9.64
C LYS A 240 -1.08 -12.21 10.74
N ARG A 241 -0.64 -11.90 11.97
CA ARG A 241 -0.69 -12.76 13.17
C ARG A 241 -2.08 -13.28 13.51
N PHE A 242 -3.14 -12.50 13.29
CA PHE A 242 -4.50 -12.93 13.61
C PHE A 242 -4.93 -14.18 12.82
N MET A 243 -4.46 -14.34 11.58
CA MET A 243 -4.71 -15.54 10.77
C MET A 243 -3.94 -16.75 11.30
N GLY A 244 -2.69 -16.56 11.74
CA GLY A 244 -1.92 -17.61 12.39
C GLY A 244 -2.63 -18.19 13.60
N ALA A 245 -3.24 -17.33 14.44
CA ALA A 245 -4.04 -17.77 15.58
C ALA A 245 -5.28 -18.58 15.17
N ILE A 246 -5.88 -18.31 14.01
CA ILE A 246 -7.02 -19.05 13.47
C ILE A 246 -6.58 -20.40 12.89
N CYS A 247 -5.51 -20.38 12.10
CA CYS A 247 -4.98 -21.55 11.39
C CYS A 247 -4.12 -22.46 12.27
N ARG A 248 -3.83 -22.05 13.53
CA ARG A 248 -2.89 -22.72 14.44
C ARG A 248 -1.48 -22.82 13.83
N GLU A 249 -1.08 -21.79 13.09
CA GLU A 249 0.20 -21.68 12.38
C GLU A 249 1.04 -20.57 13.03
N THR A 250 2.31 -20.87 13.33
CA THR A 250 3.26 -19.92 13.93
C THR A 250 4.22 -19.31 12.92
N SER A 251 4.46 -19.99 11.80
CA SER A 251 5.27 -19.48 10.69
C SER A 251 4.46 -18.53 9.81
N PHE A 252 4.89 -17.28 9.73
CA PHE A 252 4.19 -16.28 8.90
C PHE A 252 4.31 -16.58 7.40
N THR A 253 5.35 -17.30 6.97
CA THR A 253 5.55 -17.70 5.58
C THR A 253 4.54 -18.74 5.13
N GLU A 254 4.02 -19.55 6.07
CA GLU A 254 3.02 -20.60 5.80
C GLU A 254 1.58 -20.07 5.75
N LEU A 255 1.36 -18.75 5.97
CA LEU A 255 0.05 -18.13 5.94
C LEU A 255 -0.41 -17.70 4.52
N VAL A 256 0.19 -18.23 3.46
CA VAL A 256 -0.16 -17.89 2.07
C VAL A 256 -1.61 -18.24 1.78
N GLY A 257 -2.07 -19.47 2.12
CA GLY A 257 -3.45 -19.89 1.93
C GLY A 257 -4.46 -19.03 2.69
N ALA A 258 -4.14 -18.65 3.94
CA ALA A 258 -4.97 -17.75 4.73
C ALA A 258 -5.02 -16.34 4.13
N THR A 259 -3.90 -15.83 3.59
CA THR A 259 -3.86 -14.56 2.87
C THR A 259 -4.74 -14.63 1.62
N CYS A 260 -4.63 -15.68 0.81
CA CYS A 260 -5.46 -15.89 -0.38
C CYS A 260 -6.96 -15.92 -0.06
N ALA A 261 -7.35 -16.54 1.05
CA ALA A 261 -8.75 -16.53 1.51
C ALA A 261 -9.26 -15.10 1.77
N THR A 262 -8.47 -14.26 2.44
CA THR A 262 -8.84 -12.85 2.66
C THR A 262 -8.81 -12.02 1.38
N THR A 263 -7.93 -12.35 0.43
CA THR A 263 -7.90 -11.74 -0.91
C THR A 263 -9.18 -12.06 -1.68
N ALA A 264 -9.62 -13.32 -1.71
CA ALA A 264 -10.86 -13.72 -2.38
C ALA A 264 -12.09 -13.04 -1.75
N LEU A 265 -12.20 -13.04 -0.40
CA LEU A 265 -13.29 -12.37 0.31
C LEU A 265 -13.29 -10.85 0.04
N GLY A 266 -12.13 -10.21 0.06
CA GLY A 266 -11.98 -8.79 -0.25
C GLY A 266 -12.37 -8.46 -1.69
N THR A 267 -12.02 -9.32 -2.66
CA THR A 267 -12.42 -9.17 -4.07
C THR A 267 -13.94 -9.20 -4.20
N SER A 268 -14.60 -10.18 -3.59
CA SER A 268 -16.07 -10.29 -3.58
C SER A 268 -16.76 -9.12 -2.86
N ALA A 269 -16.07 -8.47 -1.91
CA ALA A 269 -16.57 -7.28 -1.21
C ALA A 269 -16.35 -5.97 -2.00
N GLY A 270 -15.58 -5.98 -3.12
CA GLY A 270 -15.31 -4.80 -3.94
C GLY A 270 -14.00 -4.05 -3.59
N VAL A 271 -13.09 -4.65 -2.83
CA VAL A 271 -11.75 -4.10 -2.57
C VAL A 271 -10.99 -3.95 -3.89
N ARG A 272 -10.23 -2.84 -4.03
CA ARG A 272 -9.58 -2.49 -5.30
C ARG A 272 -8.07 -2.69 -5.32
N ILE A 273 -7.39 -2.77 -4.15
CA ILE A 273 -5.95 -3.03 -4.06
C ILE A 273 -5.70 -4.08 -2.98
N PHE A 274 -4.89 -5.10 -3.30
CA PHE A 274 -4.40 -6.09 -2.33
C PHE A 274 -2.89 -5.95 -2.15
N ARG A 275 -2.47 -5.59 -0.93
CA ARG A 275 -1.05 -5.44 -0.56
C ARG A 275 -0.52 -6.74 0.02
N VAL A 276 0.38 -7.42 -0.71
CA VAL A 276 0.79 -8.80 -0.42
C VAL A 276 2.29 -9.04 -0.57
N HIS A 277 2.83 -10.03 0.16
CA HIS A 277 4.20 -10.53 -0.03
C HIS A 277 4.26 -11.57 -1.16
N ASP A 278 3.24 -12.43 -1.27
CA ASP A 278 3.18 -13.57 -2.19
C ASP A 278 2.25 -13.21 -3.35
N VAL A 279 2.82 -12.62 -4.40
CA VAL A 279 2.03 -12.04 -5.51
C VAL A 279 1.25 -13.11 -6.26
N LYS A 280 1.92 -14.13 -6.81
CA LYS A 280 1.31 -15.14 -7.68
C LYS A 280 0.09 -15.84 -7.07
N PRO A 281 0.14 -16.41 -5.84
CA PRO A 281 -1.02 -17.09 -5.27
C PRO A 281 -2.18 -16.12 -4.96
N ASN A 282 -1.88 -14.88 -4.57
CA ASN A 282 -2.92 -13.88 -4.34
C ASN A 282 -3.54 -13.36 -5.64
N ARG A 283 -2.75 -13.23 -6.72
CA ARG A 283 -3.27 -12.94 -8.06
C ARG A 283 -4.25 -14.02 -8.52
N GLN A 284 -3.92 -15.29 -8.36
CA GLN A 284 -4.81 -16.39 -8.70
C GLN A 284 -6.11 -16.37 -7.87
N ALA A 285 -6.00 -16.14 -6.56
CA ALA A 285 -7.16 -16.04 -5.68
C ALA A 285 -8.10 -14.89 -6.08
N LEU A 286 -7.51 -13.73 -6.40
CA LEU A 286 -8.22 -12.55 -6.88
C LEU A 286 -8.94 -12.83 -8.21
N GLU A 287 -8.24 -13.40 -9.19
CA GLU A 287 -8.80 -13.66 -10.54
C GLU A 287 -9.97 -14.64 -10.50
N VAL A 288 -9.84 -15.70 -9.69
CA VAL A 288 -10.95 -16.66 -9.51
C VAL A 288 -12.15 -16.00 -8.83
N ALA A 289 -11.91 -15.26 -7.73
CA ALA A 289 -12.99 -14.57 -7.03
C ALA A 289 -13.67 -13.52 -7.91
N TRP A 290 -12.90 -12.79 -8.72
CA TRP A 290 -13.42 -11.82 -9.68
C TRP A 290 -14.29 -12.48 -10.75
N ALA A 291 -13.83 -13.58 -11.34
CA ALA A 291 -14.57 -14.30 -12.37
C ALA A 291 -15.88 -14.95 -11.85
N VAL A 292 -15.94 -15.30 -10.57
CA VAL A 292 -17.14 -15.85 -9.92
C VAL A 292 -18.14 -14.74 -9.57
N GLY A 293 -17.67 -13.55 -9.21
CA GLY A 293 -18.50 -12.42 -8.74
C GLY A 293 -18.99 -11.50 -9.86
N GLY A 294 -18.37 -11.52 -11.04
CA GLY A 294 -18.75 -10.76 -12.23
C GLY A 294 -19.55 -11.60 -13.17
#